data_c59dc9ab0e5ca9cd567ea812fe729f31
#
_entry.id   c59dc9ab0e5ca9cd567ea812fe729f31
#
_cell.length_a   1.000
_cell.length_b   1.000
_cell.length_c   1.000
_cell.angle_alpha   90.00
_cell.angle_beta   90.00
_cell.angle_gamma   90.00
#
_symmetry.space_group_name_H-M   'P 1'
#
loop_
_entity.id
_entity.type
_entity.pdbx_description
1 polymer ?
#
loop_
_entity_poly.entity_id
_entity_poly.type
_entity_poly.pdbx_seq_one_letter_code
_entity_poly.pdbx_strand_id
1 'polypeptide(L)'
;MRPFFISAAQRNATPVKARFKSIGRAFLEAFICLGLALRSSLRPGILIGSSGLCLLMTSLWGWLFYAHFEFIAKAAGLIATFVVMGAAALGLLPSVSGGPATISAMASIAPALALMAVYAALLAVAIVVVLYAGAVVLSIRLSLRWVLMGRLKTRARSRYPSLLQRQPAAADLLRAGRYHLGPWLGIGLGPLLCLLIPVVNGVLLLMLLAYLNVRFLVPTALAGLASGAEQMRVVRAQRGALIAFGLLILMLALVPVLNLLLPALLGGGVCHLAYRGLDRLDTPAGMAPEPQVSLPAP
;
A
#
# COMPACT_ATOMS: atom_id res chain seq x y z
N MET A 1 47.37 -28.27 3.51
CA MET A 1 46.18 -28.21 4.36
C MET A 1 46.36 -27.10 5.39
N ARG A 2 45.70 -25.95 5.22
CA ARG A 2 45.70 -24.85 6.22
C ARG A 2 44.30 -24.79 6.84
N PRO A 3 44.15 -24.86 8.15
CA PRO A 3 42.85 -24.78 8.80
C PRO A 3 42.31 -23.34 8.73
N PHE A 4 41.08 -23.21 8.25
CA PHE A 4 40.31 -22.00 8.25
C PHE A 4 39.96 -21.62 9.70
N PHE A 5 40.76 -20.77 10.35
CA PHE A 5 40.35 -20.10 11.57
C PHE A 5 39.34 -18.99 11.23
N ILE A 6 38.06 -19.31 11.23
CA ILE A 6 37.01 -18.30 11.24
C ILE A 6 37.01 -17.69 12.62
N SER A 7 37.45 -16.44 12.71
CA SER A 7 37.53 -15.65 13.93
C SER A 7 36.20 -15.66 14.68
N ALA A 8 36.20 -16.11 15.91
CA ALA A 8 35.09 -16.18 16.85
C ALA A 8 34.53 -14.79 17.23
N ALA A 9 35.20 -13.70 16.83
CA ALA A 9 34.80 -12.33 17.12
C ALA A 9 33.53 -11.84 16.37
N GLN A 10 33.06 -12.56 15.32
CA GLN A 10 31.88 -12.16 14.59
C GLN A 10 30.55 -12.71 15.15
N ARG A 11 30.57 -13.55 16.20
CA ARG A 11 29.38 -14.21 16.77
C ARG A 11 28.65 -13.42 17.87
N ASN A 12 29.15 -12.27 18.32
CA ASN A 12 28.59 -11.54 19.47
C ASN A 12 27.86 -10.24 19.13
N ALA A 13 27.51 -10.01 17.87
CA ALA A 13 26.54 -8.96 17.57
C ALA A 13 25.16 -9.42 18.07
N THR A 14 24.67 -8.82 19.17
CA THR A 14 23.36 -9.11 19.73
C THR A 14 22.34 -9.06 18.59
N PRO A 15 21.39 -10.02 18.49
CA PRO A 15 20.44 -10.11 17.37
C PRO A 15 19.60 -8.83 17.21
N VAL A 16 19.49 -8.04 18.26
CA VAL A 16 18.82 -6.73 18.29
C VAL A 16 19.58 -5.70 17.45
N LYS A 17 20.90 -5.54 17.62
CA LYS A 17 21.71 -4.59 16.82
C LYS A 17 21.71 -4.93 15.32
N ALA A 18 21.73 -6.21 14.98
CA ALA A 18 21.64 -6.64 13.57
C ALA A 18 20.28 -6.31 12.96
N ARG A 19 19.18 -6.45 13.69
CA ARG A 19 17.84 -6.07 13.27
C ARG A 19 17.69 -4.55 13.06
N PHE A 20 18.16 -3.74 14.01
CA PHE A 20 18.14 -2.27 13.86
C PHE A 20 18.95 -1.81 12.64
N LYS A 21 20.12 -2.39 12.40
CA LYS A 21 20.93 -2.09 11.21
C LYS A 21 20.22 -2.48 9.90
N SER A 22 19.46 -3.57 9.89
CA SER A 22 18.67 -3.99 8.72
C SER A 22 17.48 -3.06 8.45
N ILE A 23 16.79 -2.60 9.48
CA ILE A 23 15.68 -1.64 9.40
C ILE A 23 16.21 -0.29 8.86
N GLY A 24 17.30 0.23 9.43
CA GLY A 24 17.91 1.49 8.96
C GLY A 24 18.30 1.44 7.48
N ARG A 25 18.88 0.33 7.02
CA ARG A 25 19.19 0.16 5.59
C ARG A 25 17.93 0.12 4.71
N ALA A 26 16.86 -0.53 5.18
CA ALA A 26 15.59 -0.60 4.47
C ALA A 26 14.96 0.79 4.29
N PHE A 27 14.97 1.62 5.33
CA PHE A 27 14.51 3.00 5.26
C PHE A 27 15.39 3.86 4.36
N LEU A 28 16.72 3.76 4.48
CA LEU A 28 17.65 4.50 3.61
C LEU A 28 17.41 4.17 2.13
N GLU A 29 17.21 2.90 1.81
CA GLU A 29 16.91 2.45 0.45
C GLU A 29 15.57 2.99 -0.04
N ALA A 30 14.55 2.98 0.81
CA ALA A 30 13.25 3.54 0.50
C ALA A 30 13.33 5.06 0.25
N PHE A 31 14.09 5.80 1.06
CA PHE A 31 14.33 7.24 0.87
C PHE A 31 15.06 7.54 -0.43
N ILE A 32 16.10 6.78 -0.78
CA ILE A 32 16.81 6.96 -2.05
C ILE A 32 15.85 6.74 -3.23
N CYS A 33 15.04 5.67 -3.20
CA CYS A 33 14.07 5.39 -4.25
C CYS A 33 12.97 6.46 -4.32
N LEU A 34 12.54 7.00 -3.18
CA LEU A 34 11.60 8.10 -3.11
C LEU A 34 12.17 9.39 -3.71
N GLY A 35 13.41 9.73 -3.38
CA GLY A 35 14.12 10.89 -3.96
C GLY A 35 14.27 10.79 -5.47
N LEU A 36 14.62 9.59 -5.98
CA LEU A 36 14.67 9.32 -7.41
C LEU A 36 13.29 9.43 -8.09
N ALA A 37 12.27 8.93 -7.43
CA ALA A 37 10.89 9.06 -7.89
C ALA A 37 10.43 10.50 -7.91
N LEU A 38 10.72 11.27 -6.86
CA LEU A 38 10.40 12.69 -6.78
C LEU A 38 11.02 13.48 -7.91
N ARG A 39 12.34 13.30 -8.12
CA ARG A 39 13.06 13.96 -9.23
C ARG A 39 12.47 13.62 -10.61
N SER A 40 11.99 12.39 -10.79
CA SER A 40 11.36 11.98 -12.05
C SER A 40 9.94 12.52 -12.19
N SER A 41 9.19 12.62 -11.07
CA SER A 41 7.79 13.07 -11.02
C SER A 41 7.62 14.57 -11.18
N LEU A 42 8.63 15.37 -10.80
CA LEU A 42 8.62 16.82 -10.96
C LEU A 42 8.76 17.28 -12.42
N ARG A 43 8.99 16.39 -13.36
CA ARG A 43 9.00 16.76 -14.78
C ARG A 43 7.59 17.10 -15.26
N PRO A 44 7.41 18.19 -16.06
CA PRO A 44 6.10 18.74 -16.38
C PRO A 44 5.15 17.70 -17.00
N GLY A 45 5.65 16.84 -17.90
CA GLY A 45 4.78 15.84 -18.55
C GLY A 45 4.28 14.72 -17.60
N ILE A 46 5.02 14.38 -16.53
CA ILE A 46 4.58 13.40 -15.53
C ILE A 46 3.73 14.09 -14.47
N LEU A 47 4.12 15.30 -14.07
CA LEU A 47 3.40 16.13 -13.12
C LEU A 47 1.97 16.40 -13.60
N ILE A 48 1.82 16.95 -14.82
CA ILE A 48 0.52 17.23 -15.44
C ILE A 48 -0.28 15.95 -15.62
N GLY A 49 0.37 14.86 -16.06
CA GLY A 49 -0.29 13.57 -16.21
C GLY A 49 -0.80 12.99 -14.91
N SER A 50 -0.01 13.07 -13.83
CA SER A 50 -0.38 12.56 -12.51
C SER A 50 -1.47 13.40 -11.86
N SER A 51 -1.29 14.72 -11.82
CA SER A 51 -2.27 15.64 -11.22
C SER A 51 -3.58 15.67 -12.03
N GLY A 52 -3.50 15.71 -13.35
CA GLY A 52 -4.67 15.64 -14.21
C GLY A 52 -5.46 14.34 -14.02
N LEU A 53 -4.77 13.21 -13.88
CA LEU A 53 -5.40 11.93 -13.59
C LEU A 53 -6.12 11.93 -12.23
N CYS A 54 -5.48 12.45 -11.19
CA CYS A 54 -6.09 12.56 -9.87
C CYS A 54 -7.33 13.46 -9.90
N LEU A 55 -7.22 14.64 -10.48
CA LEU A 55 -8.34 15.57 -10.60
C LEU A 55 -9.50 14.98 -11.42
N LEU A 56 -9.19 14.35 -12.55
CA LEU A 56 -10.19 13.70 -13.40
C LEU A 56 -10.95 12.62 -12.63
N MET A 57 -10.24 11.73 -11.95
CA MET A 57 -10.87 10.62 -11.20
C MET A 57 -11.67 11.13 -10.01
N THR A 58 -11.15 12.10 -9.27
CA THR A 58 -11.86 12.71 -8.14
C THR A 58 -13.14 13.44 -8.61
N SER A 59 -13.06 14.21 -9.69
CA SER A 59 -14.21 14.92 -10.25
C SER A 59 -15.25 13.96 -10.83
N LEU A 60 -14.81 12.92 -11.55
CA LEU A 60 -15.70 11.90 -12.11
C LEU A 60 -16.49 11.18 -11.01
N TRP A 61 -15.80 10.72 -9.98
CA TRP A 61 -16.44 10.05 -8.84
C TRP A 61 -17.28 11.01 -8.00
N GLY A 62 -16.83 12.27 -7.83
CA GLY A 62 -17.60 13.31 -7.15
C GLY A 62 -18.92 13.57 -7.86
N TRP A 63 -18.90 13.72 -9.19
CA TRP A 63 -20.10 13.86 -10.00
C TRP A 63 -21.01 12.64 -9.92
N LEU A 64 -20.45 11.43 -10.02
CA LEU A 64 -21.23 10.19 -9.94
C LEU A 64 -21.91 10.02 -8.57
N PHE A 65 -21.17 10.28 -7.50
CA PHE A 65 -21.72 10.22 -6.14
C PHE A 65 -22.78 11.30 -5.91
N TYR A 66 -22.59 12.50 -6.45
CA TYR A 66 -23.59 13.55 -6.40
C TYR A 66 -24.86 13.16 -7.16
N ALA A 67 -24.74 12.65 -8.38
CA ALA A 67 -25.87 12.23 -9.20
C ALA A 67 -26.69 11.07 -8.57
N HIS A 68 -26.03 10.19 -7.84
CA HIS A 68 -26.66 9.02 -7.21
C HIS A 68 -26.69 9.08 -5.66
N PHE A 69 -26.52 10.29 -5.11
CA PHE A 69 -26.37 10.48 -3.66
C PHE A 69 -27.52 9.85 -2.86
N GLU A 70 -28.76 10.04 -3.30
CA GLU A 70 -29.94 9.54 -2.59
C GLU A 70 -29.97 8.00 -2.52
N PHE A 71 -29.62 7.34 -3.63
CA PHE A 71 -29.54 5.88 -3.66
C PHE A 71 -28.40 5.37 -2.75
N ILE A 72 -27.22 5.98 -2.86
CA ILE A 72 -26.05 5.58 -2.05
C ILE A 72 -26.30 5.82 -0.57
N ALA A 73 -26.89 6.96 -0.20
CA ALA A 73 -27.22 7.28 1.18
C ALA A 73 -28.25 6.32 1.76
N LYS A 74 -29.31 5.99 1.00
CA LYS A 74 -30.32 4.98 1.41
C LYS A 74 -29.70 3.61 1.61
N ALA A 75 -28.87 3.14 0.66
CA ALA A 75 -28.19 1.85 0.77
C ALA A 75 -27.22 1.80 1.97
N ALA A 76 -26.42 2.86 2.15
CA ALA A 76 -25.51 2.97 3.30
C ALA A 76 -26.26 3.02 4.63
N GLY A 77 -27.39 3.74 4.69
CA GLY A 77 -28.27 3.81 5.86
C GLY A 77 -28.86 2.45 6.22
N LEU A 78 -29.36 1.70 5.23
CA LEU A 78 -29.86 0.34 5.44
C LEU A 78 -28.74 -0.59 5.98
N ILE A 79 -27.59 -0.62 5.35
CA ILE A 79 -26.46 -1.45 5.80
C ILE A 79 -26.04 -1.06 7.22
N ALA A 80 -25.92 0.23 7.50
CA ALA A 80 -25.56 0.74 8.82
C ALA A 80 -26.58 0.31 9.89
N THR A 81 -27.87 0.43 9.59
CA THR A 81 -28.95 0.02 10.50
C THR A 81 -28.87 -1.48 10.79
N PHE A 82 -28.71 -2.33 9.78
CA PHE A 82 -28.55 -3.77 9.97
C PHE A 82 -27.33 -4.13 10.82
N VAL A 83 -26.19 -3.45 10.59
CA VAL A 83 -24.96 -3.67 11.36
C VAL A 83 -25.15 -3.26 12.82
N VAL A 84 -25.75 -2.09 13.07
CA VAL A 84 -25.99 -1.58 14.43
C VAL A 84 -26.98 -2.45 15.17
N MET A 85 -28.07 -2.85 14.53
CA MET A 85 -29.06 -3.77 15.13
C MET A 85 -28.45 -5.15 15.42
N GLY A 86 -27.64 -5.68 14.49
CA GLY A 86 -26.93 -6.93 14.70
C GLY A 86 -25.92 -6.85 15.85
N ALA A 87 -25.16 -5.75 15.94
CA ALA A 87 -24.22 -5.51 17.04
C ALA A 87 -24.96 -5.38 18.39
N ALA A 88 -26.12 -4.72 18.41
CA ALA A 88 -26.96 -4.61 19.59
C ALA A 88 -27.50 -5.98 20.03
N ALA A 89 -27.98 -6.80 19.09
CA ALA A 89 -28.47 -8.14 19.36
C ALA A 89 -27.38 -9.07 19.92
N LEU A 90 -26.11 -8.85 19.53
CA LEU A 90 -24.94 -9.57 20.04
C LEU A 90 -24.40 -9.00 21.37
N GLY A 91 -25.03 -7.95 21.92
CA GLY A 91 -24.57 -7.31 23.15
C GLY A 91 -23.25 -6.53 23.01
N LEU A 92 -22.83 -6.19 21.79
CA LEU A 92 -21.60 -5.47 21.51
C LEU A 92 -21.74 -3.94 21.71
N LEU A 93 -22.97 -3.44 21.75
CA LEU A 93 -23.26 -2.05 22.04
C LEU A 93 -23.59 -1.88 23.54
N PRO A 94 -23.16 -0.76 24.15
CA PRO A 94 -23.52 -0.49 25.53
C PRO A 94 -25.04 -0.46 25.66
N SER A 95 -25.60 -1.45 26.36
CA SER A 95 -27.02 -1.46 26.69
C SER A 95 -27.30 -0.37 27.71
N VAL A 96 -28.22 0.53 27.42
CA VAL A 96 -28.73 1.53 28.37
C VAL A 96 -29.71 0.86 29.38
N SER A 97 -29.61 -0.44 29.57
CA SER A 97 -30.44 -1.21 30.49
C SER A 97 -29.80 -1.26 31.89
N GLY A 98 -29.98 -0.23 32.64
CA GLY A 98 -29.57 -0.14 34.05
C GLY A 98 -30.71 0.39 34.94
N GLY A 99 -31.77 -0.40 35.10
CA GLY A 99 -32.81 -0.07 36.05
C GLY A 99 -33.82 -1.22 36.23
N PRO A 100 -34.40 -1.40 37.43
CA PRO A 100 -35.41 -2.43 37.68
C PRO A 100 -36.64 -2.26 36.79
N ALA A 101 -37.21 -3.36 36.34
CA ALA A 101 -38.31 -3.47 35.41
C ALA A 101 -39.62 -2.88 35.99
N THR A 102 -39.70 -1.58 36.09
CA THR A 102 -40.92 -0.83 36.42
C THR A 102 -41.22 0.16 35.30
N ILE A 103 -42.34 0.82 35.34
CA ILE A 103 -42.94 1.73 34.33
C ILE A 103 -41.97 2.72 33.67
N SER A 104 -40.77 2.92 34.22
CA SER A 104 -39.63 3.61 33.64
C SER A 104 -38.97 2.92 32.40
N ALA A 105 -39.31 1.65 32.11
CA ALA A 105 -38.75 0.93 30.97
C ALA A 105 -39.12 1.57 29.62
N MET A 106 -40.31 2.13 29.50
CA MET A 106 -40.69 2.88 28.28
C MET A 106 -39.97 4.21 28.13
N ALA A 107 -39.62 4.88 29.22
CA ALA A 107 -38.84 6.11 29.19
C ALA A 107 -37.35 5.87 28.84
N SER A 108 -36.85 4.64 29.03
CA SER A 108 -35.47 4.26 28.67
C SER A 108 -35.30 3.78 27.21
N ILE A 109 -36.39 3.39 26.54
CA ILE A 109 -36.36 2.92 25.15
C ILE A 109 -36.04 4.08 24.18
N ALA A 110 -36.61 5.25 24.36
CA ALA A 110 -36.43 6.39 23.49
C ALA A 110 -34.92 6.85 23.40
N PRO A 111 -34.19 7.03 24.52
CA PRO A 111 -32.77 7.37 24.45
C PRO A 111 -31.91 6.24 23.86
N ALA A 112 -32.27 4.97 24.08
CA ALA A 112 -31.56 3.85 23.47
C ALA A 112 -31.74 3.82 21.94
N LEU A 113 -32.96 4.04 21.45
CA LEU A 113 -33.24 4.15 20.01
C LEU A 113 -32.55 5.37 19.39
N ALA A 114 -32.55 6.50 20.09
CA ALA A 114 -31.85 7.72 19.64
C ALA A 114 -30.33 7.46 19.51
N LEU A 115 -29.74 6.78 20.49
CA LEU A 115 -28.31 6.42 20.46
C LEU A 115 -28.00 5.46 19.30
N MET A 116 -28.83 4.45 19.08
CA MET A 116 -28.70 3.53 17.93
C MET A 116 -28.83 4.27 16.61
N ALA A 117 -29.75 5.23 16.50
CA ALA A 117 -29.90 6.06 15.29
C ALA A 117 -28.67 6.90 15.02
N VAL A 118 -28.04 7.47 16.06
CA VAL A 118 -26.77 8.24 15.95
C VAL A 118 -25.64 7.32 15.46
N TYR A 119 -25.48 6.13 16.06
CA TYR A 119 -24.47 5.17 15.60
C TYR A 119 -24.71 4.73 14.16
N ALA A 120 -25.95 4.46 13.76
CA ALA A 120 -26.30 4.11 12.39
C ALA A 120 -26.01 5.25 11.43
N ALA A 121 -26.31 6.50 11.80
CA ALA A 121 -26.00 7.67 10.97
C ALA A 121 -24.50 7.88 10.80
N LEU A 122 -23.72 7.80 11.87
CA LEU A 122 -22.25 7.90 11.81
C LEU A 122 -21.65 6.78 10.96
N LEU A 123 -22.13 5.56 11.12
CA LEU A 123 -21.68 4.41 10.34
C LEU A 123 -22.05 4.57 8.86
N ALA A 124 -23.25 5.06 8.55
CA ALA A 124 -23.68 5.31 7.17
C ALA A 124 -22.77 6.37 6.49
N VAL A 125 -22.46 7.46 7.19
CA VAL A 125 -21.50 8.47 6.69
C VAL A 125 -20.13 7.84 6.46
N ALA A 126 -19.62 7.05 7.42
CA ALA A 126 -18.35 6.35 7.27
C ALA A 126 -18.34 5.40 6.06
N ILE A 127 -19.42 4.65 5.82
CA ILE A 127 -19.56 3.77 4.65
C ILE A 127 -19.48 4.57 3.36
N VAL A 128 -20.22 5.69 3.25
CA VAL A 128 -20.21 6.56 2.05
C VAL A 128 -18.81 7.10 1.78
N VAL A 129 -18.13 7.61 2.82
CA VAL A 129 -16.76 8.14 2.71
C VAL A 129 -15.78 7.06 2.26
N VAL A 130 -15.87 5.85 2.84
CA VAL A 130 -14.99 4.73 2.50
C VAL A 130 -15.24 4.25 1.07
N LEU A 131 -16.51 4.18 0.63
CA LEU A 131 -16.87 3.82 -0.74
C LEU A 131 -16.34 4.84 -1.73
N TYR A 132 -16.53 6.15 -1.49
CA TYR A 132 -16.01 7.20 -2.34
C TYR A 132 -14.48 7.16 -2.42
N ALA A 133 -13.80 7.19 -1.27
CA ALA A 133 -12.35 7.13 -1.22
C ALA A 133 -11.79 5.87 -1.87
N GLY A 134 -12.42 4.72 -1.64
CA GLY A 134 -12.06 3.44 -2.23
C GLY A 134 -12.20 3.45 -3.75
N ALA A 135 -13.30 3.98 -4.28
CA ALA A 135 -13.55 4.09 -5.70
C ALA A 135 -12.53 4.99 -6.40
N VAL A 136 -12.25 6.18 -5.83
CA VAL A 136 -11.23 7.11 -6.33
C VAL A 136 -9.84 6.47 -6.32
N VAL A 137 -9.42 5.90 -5.20
CA VAL A 137 -8.10 5.26 -5.07
C VAL A 137 -7.95 4.07 -6.02
N LEU A 138 -8.97 3.23 -6.14
CA LEU A 138 -8.94 2.08 -7.05
C LEU A 138 -8.83 2.53 -8.51
N SER A 139 -9.59 3.55 -8.90
CA SER A 139 -9.56 4.11 -10.26
C SER A 139 -8.22 4.76 -10.59
N ILE A 140 -7.64 5.51 -9.64
CA ILE A 140 -6.30 6.08 -9.80
C ILE A 140 -5.25 4.98 -9.96
N ARG A 141 -5.34 3.89 -9.19
CA ARG A 141 -4.41 2.75 -9.30
C ARG A 141 -4.52 2.04 -10.65
N LEU A 142 -5.73 1.82 -11.10
CA LEU A 142 -5.98 1.18 -12.39
C LEU A 142 -5.42 2.04 -13.53
N SER A 143 -5.72 3.33 -13.51
CA SER A 143 -5.23 4.31 -14.48
C SER A 143 -3.70 4.48 -14.40
N LEU A 144 -3.10 4.47 -13.21
CA LEU A 144 -1.65 4.45 -13.04
C LEU A 144 -1.03 3.26 -13.77
N ARG A 145 -1.62 2.07 -13.60
CA ARG A 145 -1.13 0.84 -14.22
C ARG A 145 -1.19 0.90 -15.74
N TRP A 146 -2.24 1.48 -16.31
CA TRP A 146 -2.50 1.44 -17.75
C TRP A 146 -1.88 2.62 -18.49
N VAL A 147 -1.88 3.80 -17.90
CA VAL A 147 -1.49 5.05 -18.57
C VAL A 147 -0.07 5.51 -18.20
N LEU A 148 0.22 5.62 -16.91
CA LEU A 148 1.49 6.20 -16.45
C LEU A 148 2.64 5.19 -16.37
N MET A 149 2.34 3.92 -16.07
CA MET A 149 3.38 2.93 -15.78
C MET A 149 4.33 2.70 -16.97
N GLY A 150 3.84 2.77 -18.19
CA GLY A 150 4.68 2.68 -19.39
C GLY A 150 5.77 3.75 -19.42
N ARG A 151 5.38 5.01 -19.23
CA ARG A 151 6.30 6.16 -19.22
C ARG A 151 7.28 6.12 -18.05
N LEU A 152 6.79 5.72 -16.87
CA LEU A 152 7.62 5.61 -15.67
C LEU A 152 8.67 4.50 -15.81
N LYS A 153 8.29 3.34 -16.36
CA LYS A 153 9.20 2.22 -16.65
C LYS A 153 10.33 2.62 -17.59
N THR A 154 10.01 3.18 -18.75
CA THR A 154 11.00 3.60 -19.74
C THR A 154 12.02 4.55 -19.10
N ARG A 155 11.54 5.47 -18.30
CA ARG A 155 12.37 6.47 -17.65
C ARG A 155 13.18 5.93 -16.47
N ALA A 156 12.61 5.04 -15.67
CA ALA A 156 13.34 4.39 -14.60
C ALA A 156 14.42 3.45 -15.18
N ARG A 157 14.09 2.72 -16.27
CA ARG A 157 14.99 1.77 -16.92
C ARG A 157 16.24 2.44 -17.49
N SER A 158 16.14 3.68 -17.99
CA SER A 158 17.31 4.41 -18.52
C SER A 158 18.42 4.66 -17.48
N ARG A 159 18.13 4.51 -16.19
CA ARG A 159 19.12 4.62 -15.10
C ARG A 159 19.80 3.31 -14.71
N TYR A 160 19.37 2.20 -15.32
CA TYR A 160 19.90 0.87 -15.02
C TYR A 160 20.36 0.22 -16.33
N PRO A 161 21.58 0.53 -16.82
CA PRO A 161 22.07 0.03 -18.10
C PRO A 161 22.19 -1.49 -18.15
N SER A 162 22.47 -2.15 -17.03
CA SER A 162 22.46 -3.60 -16.88
C SER A 162 21.14 -4.25 -17.32
N LEU A 163 20.01 -3.58 -17.01
CA LEU A 163 18.67 -4.06 -17.36
C LEU A 163 18.29 -3.78 -18.82
N LEU A 164 19.01 -2.91 -19.53
CA LEU A 164 18.76 -2.65 -20.95
C LEU A 164 19.18 -3.83 -21.83
N GLN A 165 20.24 -4.52 -21.44
CA GLN A 165 20.80 -5.67 -22.16
C GLN A 165 20.09 -6.99 -21.83
N ARG A 166 19.17 -6.96 -20.85
CA ARG A 166 18.46 -8.16 -20.40
C ARG A 166 17.42 -8.61 -21.44
N GLN A 167 17.48 -9.87 -21.81
CA GLN A 167 16.48 -10.48 -22.69
C GLN A 167 15.11 -10.49 -22.01
N PRO A 168 14.01 -10.26 -22.77
CA PRO A 168 12.67 -10.32 -22.22
C PRO A 168 12.40 -11.72 -21.65
N ALA A 169 12.03 -11.77 -20.37
CA ALA A 169 11.68 -13.02 -19.73
C ALA A 169 10.32 -13.51 -20.22
N ALA A 170 10.22 -14.82 -20.54
CA ALA A 170 8.96 -15.44 -20.90
C ALA A 170 7.90 -15.22 -19.80
N ALA A 171 6.69 -14.85 -20.19
CA ALA A 171 5.57 -14.69 -19.28
C ALA A 171 5.14 -16.08 -18.75
N ASP A 172 5.47 -16.36 -17.50
CA ASP A 172 5.02 -17.55 -16.80
C ASP A 172 3.66 -17.26 -16.12
N LEU A 173 2.57 -17.43 -16.90
CA LEU A 173 1.20 -17.11 -16.47
C LEU A 173 0.77 -17.86 -15.21
N LEU A 174 1.14 -19.12 -15.04
CA LEU A 174 0.80 -19.93 -13.88
C LEU A 174 1.51 -19.45 -12.61
N ARG A 175 2.78 -19.06 -12.70
CA ARG A 175 3.52 -18.49 -11.59
C ARG A 175 3.09 -17.06 -11.28
N ALA A 176 2.71 -16.29 -12.30
CA ALA A 176 2.10 -14.96 -12.10
C ALA A 176 0.77 -15.07 -11.34
N GLY A 177 -0.08 -16.04 -11.65
CA GLY A 177 -1.32 -16.32 -10.91
C GLY A 177 -1.06 -16.65 -9.44
N ARG A 178 -0.12 -17.52 -9.14
CA ARG A 178 0.27 -17.85 -7.76
C ARG A 178 0.91 -16.68 -7.01
N TYR A 179 1.61 -15.79 -7.72
CA TYR A 179 2.13 -14.55 -7.14
C TYR A 179 1.01 -13.59 -6.74
N HIS A 180 -0.04 -13.48 -7.53
CA HIS A 180 -1.19 -12.62 -7.26
C HIS A 180 -2.11 -13.18 -6.16
N LEU A 181 -2.31 -14.49 -6.09
CA LEU A 181 -3.14 -15.14 -5.07
C LEU A 181 -2.68 -14.83 -3.63
N GLY A 182 -1.38 -14.82 -3.37
CA GLY A 182 -0.86 -14.49 -2.04
C GLY A 182 -1.27 -13.10 -1.52
N PRO A 183 -1.15 -12.02 -2.33
CA PRO A 183 -1.66 -10.70 -1.95
C PRO A 183 -3.18 -10.63 -1.82
N TRP A 184 -3.94 -11.31 -2.67
CA TRP A 184 -5.41 -11.36 -2.58
C TRP A 184 -5.88 -12.03 -1.28
N LEU A 185 -5.26 -13.14 -0.90
CA LEU A 185 -5.48 -13.77 0.40
C LEU A 185 -5.09 -12.85 1.55
N GLY A 186 -4.00 -12.09 1.41
CA GLY A 186 -3.58 -11.09 2.39
C GLY A 186 -4.57 -9.93 2.55
N ILE A 187 -5.22 -9.50 1.46
CA ILE A 187 -6.26 -8.47 1.50
C ILE A 187 -7.55 -9.00 2.15
N GLY A 188 -7.92 -10.24 1.89
CA GLY A 188 -9.14 -10.83 2.47
C GLY A 188 -8.96 -11.28 3.92
N LEU A 189 -7.95 -12.09 4.17
CA LEU A 189 -7.69 -12.67 5.50
C LEU A 189 -6.95 -11.73 6.45
N GLY A 190 -6.09 -10.86 5.94
CA GLY A 190 -5.30 -9.95 6.77
C GLY A 190 -6.15 -9.02 7.63
N PRO A 191 -7.10 -8.26 7.07
CA PRO A 191 -8.02 -7.42 7.84
C PRO A 191 -8.87 -8.21 8.83
N LEU A 192 -9.30 -9.42 8.43
CA LEU A 192 -10.12 -10.30 9.29
C LEU A 192 -9.32 -10.79 10.51
N LEU A 193 -8.07 -11.21 10.31
CA LEU A 193 -7.16 -11.58 11.39
C LEU A 193 -6.77 -10.38 12.27
N CYS A 194 -6.60 -9.21 11.66
CA CYS A 194 -6.36 -7.98 12.39
C CYS A 194 -7.57 -7.59 13.26
N LEU A 195 -8.80 -7.88 12.86
CA LEU A 195 -10.00 -7.58 13.64
C LEU A 195 -10.05 -8.35 14.97
N LEU A 196 -9.38 -9.50 15.05
CA LEU A 196 -9.31 -10.31 16.28
C LEU A 196 -8.46 -9.69 17.40
N ILE A 197 -7.59 -8.71 17.08
CA ILE A 197 -6.67 -8.09 18.06
C ILE A 197 -6.99 -6.60 18.17
N PRO A 198 -7.89 -6.16 19.07
CA PRO A 198 -8.48 -4.81 19.01
C PRO A 198 -7.51 -3.65 19.24
N VAL A 199 -6.45 -3.84 20.04
CA VAL A 199 -5.55 -2.73 20.44
C VAL A 199 -4.46 -2.43 19.40
N VAL A 200 -3.98 -3.44 18.67
CA VAL A 200 -2.87 -3.31 17.70
C VAL A 200 -3.39 -3.24 16.26
N ASN A 201 -4.68 -3.40 16.09
CA ASN A 201 -5.36 -3.62 14.82
C ASN A 201 -5.13 -2.51 13.79
N GLY A 202 -5.32 -1.25 14.17
CA GLY A 202 -5.22 -0.13 13.25
C GLY A 202 -3.82 0.04 12.66
N VAL A 203 -2.78 -0.09 13.48
CA VAL A 203 -1.37 0.06 13.05
C VAL A 203 -0.96 -1.10 12.14
N LEU A 204 -1.29 -2.34 12.53
CA LEU A 204 -0.98 -3.52 11.72
C LEU A 204 -1.71 -3.50 10.39
N LEU A 205 -2.99 -3.12 10.39
CA LEU A 205 -3.79 -2.98 9.18
C LEU A 205 -3.20 -1.91 8.25
N LEU A 206 -2.81 -0.77 8.81
CA LEU A 206 -2.18 0.33 8.07
C LEU A 206 -0.85 -0.10 7.43
N MET A 207 0.00 -0.79 8.19
CA MET A 207 1.26 -1.34 7.69
C MET A 207 1.03 -2.39 6.61
N LEU A 208 0.04 -3.26 6.78
CA LEU A 208 -0.33 -4.27 5.81
C LEU A 208 -0.83 -3.62 4.52
N LEU A 209 -1.73 -2.64 4.60
CA LEU A 209 -2.24 -1.90 3.45
C LEU A 209 -1.13 -1.13 2.73
N ALA A 210 -0.23 -0.48 3.45
CA ALA A 210 0.93 0.22 2.90
C ALA A 210 1.83 -0.75 2.13
N TYR A 211 2.16 -1.90 2.72
CA TYR A 211 2.96 -2.94 2.07
C TYR A 211 2.28 -3.53 0.83
N LEU A 212 1.00 -3.91 0.94
CA LEU A 212 0.24 -4.50 -0.17
C LEU A 212 0.11 -3.51 -1.32
N ASN A 213 -0.09 -2.22 -1.01
CA ASN A 213 -0.17 -1.16 -2.02
C ASN A 213 1.07 -1.14 -2.92
N VAL A 214 2.25 -1.19 -2.33
CA VAL A 214 3.53 -1.20 -3.06
C VAL A 214 3.74 -2.54 -3.76
N ARG A 215 3.48 -3.64 -3.05
CA ARG A 215 3.71 -5.00 -3.56
C ARG A 215 2.92 -5.30 -4.84
N PHE A 216 1.67 -4.82 -4.95
CA PHE A 216 0.85 -5.03 -6.15
C PHE A 216 1.41 -4.40 -7.41
N LEU A 217 2.22 -3.36 -7.29
CA LEU A 217 2.82 -2.67 -8.44
C LEU A 217 4.13 -3.31 -8.91
N VAL A 218 4.81 -4.11 -8.05
CA VAL A 218 6.08 -4.76 -8.40
C VAL A 218 5.99 -5.65 -9.65
N PRO A 219 4.97 -6.53 -9.81
CA PRO A 219 4.84 -7.33 -11.02
C PRO A 219 4.68 -6.48 -12.27
N THR A 220 3.91 -5.38 -12.15
CA THR A 220 3.74 -4.44 -13.27
C THR A 220 5.04 -3.73 -13.61
N ALA A 221 5.86 -3.35 -12.60
CA ALA A 221 7.17 -2.74 -12.82
C ALA A 221 8.16 -3.70 -13.51
N LEU A 222 8.18 -4.97 -13.10
CA LEU A 222 9.09 -6.00 -13.60
C LEU A 222 8.56 -6.76 -14.84
N ALA A 223 7.34 -6.47 -15.30
CA ALA A 223 6.75 -7.12 -16.46
C ALA A 223 7.63 -6.94 -17.70
N GLY A 224 8.00 -8.06 -18.35
CA GLY A 224 8.88 -8.12 -19.51
C GLY A 224 10.39 -8.04 -19.17
N LEU A 225 10.79 -7.92 -17.89
CA LEU A 225 12.20 -7.86 -17.46
C LEU A 225 12.60 -9.05 -16.60
N ALA A 226 11.67 -9.60 -15.84
CA ALA A 226 11.95 -10.66 -14.89
C ALA A 226 10.89 -11.77 -14.95
N SER A 227 11.34 -13.01 -14.81
CA SER A 227 10.46 -14.17 -14.65
C SER A 227 9.70 -14.11 -13.32
N GLY A 228 8.58 -14.83 -13.21
CA GLY A 228 7.81 -14.88 -11.97
C GLY A 228 8.63 -15.32 -10.74
N ALA A 229 9.58 -16.24 -10.94
CA ALA A 229 10.50 -16.68 -9.87
C ALA A 229 11.45 -15.58 -9.41
N GLU A 230 11.98 -14.79 -10.35
CA GLU A 230 12.86 -13.66 -10.05
C GLU A 230 12.10 -12.53 -9.34
N GLN A 231 10.88 -12.22 -9.79
CA GLN A 231 10.01 -11.25 -9.13
C GLN A 231 9.77 -11.63 -7.67
N MET A 232 9.52 -12.91 -7.38
CA MET A 232 9.38 -13.40 -6.01
C MET A 232 10.67 -13.28 -5.20
N ARG A 233 11.83 -13.53 -5.81
CA ARG A 233 13.13 -13.34 -5.15
C ARG A 233 13.36 -11.87 -4.81
N VAL A 234 13.11 -10.95 -5.74
CA VAL A 234 13.20 -9.50 -5.52
C VAL A 234 12.31 -9.07 -4.36
N VAL A 235 11.03 -9.47 -4.35
CA VAL A 235 10.09 -9.12 -3.28
C VAL A 235 10.54 -9.68 -1.93
N ARG A 236 11.03 -10.92 -1.89
CA ARG A 236 11.53 -11.51 -0.64
C ARG A 236 12.78 -10.80 -0.13
N ALA A 237 13.72 -10.50 -1.01
CA ALA A 237 14.96 -9.81 -0.65
C ALA A 237 14.71 -8.38 -0.16
N GLN A 238 13.73 -7.69 -0.74
CA GLN A 238 13.46 -6.28 -0.44
C GLN A 238 12.22 -6.04 0.42
N ARG A 239 11.71 -7.03 1.15
CA ARG A 239 10.51 -6.88 1.98
C ARG A 239 10.56 -5.67 2.91
N GLY A 240 11.68 -5.47 3.59
CA GLY A 240 11.87 -4.33 4.50
C GLY A 240 11.78 -2.98 3.78
N ALA A 241 12.44 -2.86 2.63
CA ALA A 241 12.42 -1.64 1.83
C ALA A 241 11.03 -1.36 1.22
N LEU A 242 10.28 -2.42 0.84
CA LEU A 242 8.90 -2.29 0.36
C LEU A 242 7.96 -1.78 1.47
N ILE A 243 8.10 -2.29 2.70
CA ILE A 243 7.33 -1.82 3.85
C ILE A 243 7.69 -0.38 4.17
N ALA A 244 8.98 -0.07 4.28
CA ALA A 244 9.45 1.29 4.56
C ALA A 244 8.98 2.29 3.51
N PHE A 245 9.06 1.93 2.23
CA PHE A 245 8.59 2.76 1.13
C PHE A 245 7.06 2.95 1.19
N GLY A 246 6.30 1.89 1.49
CA GLY A 246 4.85 1.99 1.67
C GLY A 246 4.46 2.94 2.79
N LEU A 247 5.17 2.89 3.93
CA LEU A 247 4.96 3.81 5.05
C LEU A 247 5.31 5.26 4.69
N LEU A 248 6.41 5.48 3.95
CA LEU A 248 6.77 6.82 3.48
C LEU A 248 5.71 7.40 2.53
N ILE A 249 5.22 6.61 1.60
CA ILE A 249 4.14 7.01 0.69
C ILE A 249 2.85 7.33 1.47
N LEU A 250 2.55 6.56 2.51
CA LEU A 250 1.40 6.82 3.36
C LEU A 250 1.56 8.14 4.13
N MET A 251 2.76 8.44 4.66
CA MET A 251 3.04 9.73 5.30
C MET A 251 2.91 10.89 4.30
N LEU A 252 3.39 10.70 3.06
CA LEU A 252 3.21 11.71 2.01
C LEU A 252 1.73 11.92 1.64
N ALA A 253 0.91 10.87 1.71
CA ALA A 253 -0.52 10.97 1.42
C ALA A 253 -1.28 11.88 2.39
N LEU A 254 -0.74 12.12 3.59
CA LEU A 254 -1.32 13.04 4.56
C LEU A 254 -1.16 14.51 4.15
N VAL A 255 -0.25 14.81 3.21
CA VAL A 255 -0.03 16.17 2.71
C VAL A 255 -0.86 16.37 1.44
N PRO A 256 -1.91 17.22 1.46
CA PRO A 256 -2.88 17.33 0.36
C PRO A 256 -2.26 17.65 -1.00
N VAL A 257 -1.27 18.56 -1.03
CA VAL A 257 -0.58 18.97 -2.26
C VAL A 257 0.22 17.83 -2.86
N LEU A 258 0.91 17.04 -2.01
CA LEU A 258 1.71 15.89 -2.45
C LEU A 258 0.84 14.71 -2.89
N ASN A 259 -0.41 14.68 -2.45
CA ASN A 259 -1.36 13.63 -2.83
C ASN A 259 -1.63 13.61 -4.36
N LEU A 260 -1.59 14.76 -5.03
CA LEU A 260 -1.72 14.85 -6.49
C LEU A 260 -0.54 14.19 -7.23
N LEU A 261 0.64 14.18 -6.63
CA LEU A 261 1.83 13.51 -7.17
C LEU A 261 1.94 12.04 -6.77
N LEU A 262 1.13 11.60 -5.83
CA LEU A 262 1.22 10.28 -5.21
C LEU A 262 1.23 9.13 -6.23
N PRO A 263 0.42 9.13 -7.31
CA PRO A 263 0.49 8.08 -8.34
C PRO A 263 1.85 8.01 -9.04
N ALA A 264 2.43 9.17 -9.38
CA ALA A 264 3.73 9.21 -10.03
C ALA A 264 4.87 8.81 -9.09
N LEU A 265 4.81 9.26 -7.83
CA LEU A 265 5.77 8.89 -6.77
C LEU A 265 5.71 7.40 -6.46
N LEU A 266 4.52 6.86 -6.31
CA LEU A 266 4.31 5.44 -6.04
C LEU A 266 4.82 4.58 -7.20
N GLY A 267 4.39 4.88 -8.43
CA GLY A 267 4.80 4.13 -9.62
C GLY A 267 6.29 4.24 -9.90
N GLY A 268 6.86 5.45 -9.85
CA GLY A 268 8.29 5.69 -10.04
C GLY A 268 9.15 5.02 -8.97
N GLY A 269 8.78 5.17 -7.70
CA GLY A 269 9.51 4.58 -6.59
C GLY A 269 9.51 3.06 -6.60
N VAL A 270 8.37 2.45 -6.93
CA VAL A 270 8.27 0.99 -7.11
C VAL A 270 9.16 0.51 -8.27
N CYS A 271 9.20 1.24 -9.39
CA CYS A 271 10.11 0.91 -10.49
C CYS A 271 11.57 0.94 -10.04
N HIS A 272 12.01 2.02 -9.37
CA HIS A 272 13.38 2.13 -8.87
C HIS A 272 13.72 1.04 -7.84
N LEU A 273 12.80 0.76 -6.91
CA LEU A 273 13.00 -0.28 -5.91
C LEU A 273 13.12 -1.66 -6.54
N ALA A 274 12.21 -1.98 -7.46
CA ALA A 274 12.19 -3.26 -8.16
C ALA A 274 13.43 -3.46 -9.06
N TYR A 275 13.86 -2.41 -9.76
CA TYR A 275 15.03 -2.48 -10.64
C TYR A 275 16.33 -2.61 -9.85
N ARG A 276 16.51 -1.88 -8.75
CA ARG A 276 17.65 -2.08 -7.86
C ARG A 276 17.68 -3.48 -7.26
N GLY A 277 16.51 -4.02 -6.93
CA GLY A 277 16.42 -5.39 -6.43
C GLY A 277 16.81 -6.43 -7.48
N LEU A 278 16.43 -6.20 -8.72
CA LEU A 278 16.77 -7.08 -9.83
C LEU A 278 18.26 -6.99 -10.18
N ASP A 279 18.81 -5.78 -10.25
CA ASP A 279 20.21 -5.51 -10.51
C ASP A 279 21.14 -6.20 -9.48
N ARG A 280 20.75 -6.17 -8.21
CA ARG A 280 21.47 -6.89 -7.13
C ARG A 280 21.42 -8.40 -7.25
N LEU A 281 20.37 -8.96 -7.86
CA LEU A 281 20.29 -10.40 -8.12
C LEU A 281 21.17 -10.83 -9.27
N ASP A 282 21.42 -9.94 -10.25
CA ASP A 282 22.25 -10.20 -11.41
C ASP A 282 23.76 -9.99 -11.09
N THR A 283 24.07 -9.15 -10.10
CA THR A 283 25.47 -8.92 -9.69
C THR A 283 25.94 -10.09 -8.81
N PRO A 284 26.93 -10.88 -9.23
CA PRO A 284 27.47 -11.96 -8.43
C PRO A 284 28.00 -11.44 -7.10
N ALA A 285 27.85 -12.21 -6.03
CA ALA A 285 28.13 -11.83 -4.63
C ALA A 285 29.58 -11.38 -4.33
N GLY A 286 30.46 -11.38 -5.31
CA GLY A 286 31.87 -10.94 -5.22
C GLY A 286 32.17 -9.56 -5.82
N MET A 287 31.26 -9.00 -6.62
CA MET A 287 31.42 -7.67 -7.18
C MET A 287 30.38 -6.73 -6.53
N ALA A 288 30.70 -6.19 -5.36
CA ALA A 288 29.92 -5.07 -4.85
C ALA A 288 30.00 -3.93 -5.88
N PRO A 289 28.90 -3.43 -6.45
CA PRO A 289 28.96 -2.29 -7.34
C PRO A 289 29.49 -1.11 -6.51
N GLU A 290 30.63 -0.61 -6.93
CA GLU A 290 31.14 0.67 -6.45
C GLU A 290 30.01 1.72 -6.66
N PRO A 291 29.69 2.55 -5.68
CA PRO A 291 28.64 3.54 -5.83
C PRO A 291 29.06 4.49 -6.93
N GLN A 292 28.58 4.25 -8.16
CA GLN A 292 28.73 5.21 -9.25
C GLN A 292 27.92 6.45 -8.87
N VAL A 293 28.59 7.36 -8.17
CA VAL A 293 28.19 8.75 -8.09
C VAL A 293 28.42 9.34 -9.49
N SER A 294 27.48 9.12 -10.39
CA SER A 294 27.44 9.85 -11.64
C SER A 294 27.18 11.31 -11.28
N LEU A 295 28.25 12.09 -11.23
CA LEU A 295 28.20 13.55 -11.24
C LEU A 295 27.32 13.99 -12.43
N PRO A 296 26.41 14.95 -12.24
CA PRO A 296 25.66 15.50 -13.35
C PRO A 296 26.60 16.06 -14.37
N ALA A 297 26.53 15.62 -15.62
CA ALA A 297 27.15 16.29 -16.74
C ALA A 297 26.60 17.72 -16.82
N PRO A 298 27.47 18.70 -17.14
CA PRO A 298 27.13 20.10 -17.18
C PRO A 298 26.01 20.45 -18.16
#